data_fe9a63d92d2ee35da1b4ba9d434fe589
#
_entry.id   fe9a63d92d2ee35da1b4ba9d434fe589
#
_cell.length_a   1.000
_cell.length_b   1.000
_cell.length_c   1.000
_cell.angle_alpha   90.00
_cell.angle_beta   90.00
_cell.angle_gamma   90.00
#
_symmetry.space_group_name_H-M   'P 1'
#
loop_
_entity.id
_entity.type
_entity.pdbx_description
1 polymer ?
#
loop_
_entity_poly.entity_id
_entity_poly.type
_entity_poly.pdbx_seq_one_letter_code
_entity_poly.pdbx_strand_id
1 'polypeptide(L)'
;MQDSKHTWPDSPWFTGLNAPCRVEADVNDLDVVGTIPAEIDGAFYRVAADHQFPPRFANDVPFNGDGMVSMFRFHDGRVHLKTRYVQTDRFKAERAAGRALFGRYRNKWTDDPSVAGMNRNLANTNVLIHHGVLLALREDSPPVALDPVTLQTLGNWDFHGTLPGPTCSAHCKIDPHTGNLVGFGFGAKGDFSRDVVYFEVSPQGRVIHAAWFQMPYFAEQHDCGITPNYIVFPVVPIIGAGEEGLKKGLTYYGWDPKREIHLGVLPRFGRGDQIRWFTAPNQFTSHVMNAWEDGRRVHFDTCVSPGNLFPFFPEFGKPFDPSGMSVKLTRWTVNLDSGDAGFERATTLTDFIGEFPRNDDRFQGKPYRHGWLLGFSGPRNSLGHVDLHEGRTEVWSAPATHPVMEPCFIPRSQDAPEGDGWIVQALTNGETMLTELNLFEATNIARGPLATVKLPVRLRPAYHGSWAESARVKPARLNAEGVKLC
;
A
#
# COMPACT_ATOMS: atom_id res chain seq x y z
N MET A 1 -13.92 5.24 -31.15
CA MET A 1 -13.10 4.25 -30.44
C MET A 1 -14.02 3.09 -30.13
N GLN A 2 -13.74 1.89 -30.65
CA GLN A 2 -14.57 0.72 -30.41
C GLN A 2 -14.52 0.36 -28.93
N ASP A 3 -15.69 0.31 -28.28
CA ASP A 3 -15.89 -0.38 -27.01
C ASP A 3 -15.31 -1.79 -27.14
N SER A 4 -14.28 -2.11 -26.36
CA SER A 4 -13.68 -3.46 -26.38
C SER A 4 -14.62 -4.43 -25.65
N LYS A 5 -15.73 -4.75 -26.30
CA LYS A 5 -16.89 -5.45 -25.73
C LYS A 5 -16.56 -6.80 -25.21
N HIS A 6 -15.71 -7.30 -24.63
CA HIS A 6 -15.52 -8.62 -23.99
C HIS A 6 -14.13 -9.28 -24.14
N THR A 7 -13.09 -8.55 -24.57
CA THR A 7 -11.76 -9.12 -24.66
C THR A 7 -10.78 -8.37 -23.74
N TRP A 8 -9.92 -9.13 -23.07
CA TRP A 8 -8.84 -8.54 -22.28
C TRP A 8 -7.83 -7.86 -23.22
N PRO A 9 -7.28 -6.69 -22.84
CA PRO A 9 -6.23 -6.05 -23.60
C PRO A 9 -5.00 -6.96 -23.75
N ASP A 10 -4.42 -7.01 -24.94
CA ASP A 10 -3.13 -7.64 -25.15
C ASP A 10 -2.01 -6.67 -24.67
N SER A 11 -1.79 -6.67 -23.38
CA SER A 11 -0.76 -5.86 -22.73
C SER A 11 -0.15 -6.61 -21.55
N PRO A 12 1.09 -6.27 -21.14
CA PRO A 12 1.74 -6.91 -19.99
C PRO A 12 0.95 -6.81 -18.69
N TRP A 13 0.01 -5.87 -18.59
CA TRP A 13 -0.83 -5.66 -17.41
C TRP A 13 -2.02 -6.62 -17.29
N PHE A 14 -2.38 -7.29 -18.39
CA PHE A 14 -3.55 -8.17 -18.47
C PHE A 14 -3.23 -9.57 -19.01
N THR A 15 -1.95 -9.86 -19.29
CA THR A 15 -1.50 -11.15 -19.84
C THR A 15 -0.48 -11.82 -18.92
N GLY A 16 -0.21 -13.09 -19.14
CA GLY A 16 0.78 -13.88 -18.38
C GLY A 16 0.49 -13.86 -16.88
N LEU A 17 1.52 -13.55 -16.08
CA LEU A 17 1.44 -13.49 -14.61
C LEU A 17 0.48 -12.40 -14.11
N ASN A 18 0.26 -11.37 -14.89
CA ASN A 18 -0.65 -10.26 -14.57
C ASN A 18 -2.08 -10.45 -15.10
N ALA A 19 -2.39 -11.56 -15.75
CA ALA A 19 -3.76 -11.83 -16.20
C ALA A 19 -4.72 -11.86 -14.99
N PRO A 20 -5.94 -11.33 -15.09
CA PRO A 20 -6.93 -11.38 -14.02
C PRO A 20 -7.20 -12.83 -13.56
N CYS A 21 -7.33 -13.02 -12.27
CA CYS A 21 -7.57 -14.33 -11.67
C CYS A 21 -9.06 -14.57 -11.42
N ARG A 22 -9.74 -13.62 -10.84
CA ARG A 22 -11.20 -13.65 -10.57
C ARG A 22 -11.66 -14.84 -9.74
N VAL A 23 -10.79 -15.31 -8.82
CA VAL A 23 -11.05 -16.51 -8.02
C VAL A 23 -11.42 -16.12 -6.60
N GLU A 24 -12.64 -16.44 -6.20
CA GLU A 24 -13.04 -16.47 -4.79
C GLU A 24 -13.04 -17.92 -4.33
N ALA A 25 -12.31 -18.22 -3.25
CA ALA A 25 -12.10 -19.59 -2.79
C ALA A 25 -11.93 -19.68 -1.26
N ASP A 26 -12.27 -20.83 -0.73
CA ASP A 26 -11.85 -21.32 0.59
C ASP A 26 -11.07 -22.62 0.38
N VAL A 27 -9.79 -22.61 0.76
CA VAL A 27 -8.94 -23.80 0.66
C VAL A 27 -8.39 -24.09 2.04
N ASN A 28 -8.80 -25.21 2.60
CA ASN A 28 -8.32 -25.65 3.90
C ASN A 28 -7.06 -26.49 3.73
N ASP A 29 -6.11 -26.31 4.66
CA ASP A 29 -4.94 -27.16 4.81
C ASP A 29 -4.11 -27.24 3.51
N LEU A 30 -3.53 -26.10 3.15
CA LEU A 30 -2.68 -25.97 1.95
C LEU A 30 -1.44 -26.87 2.06
N ASP A 31 -0.98 -27.38 0.93
CA ASP A 31 0.25 -28.17 0.85
C ASP A 31 1.46 -27.35 1.28
N VAL A 32 2.30 -27.90 2.16
CA VAL A 32 3.50 -27.28 2.69
C VAL A 32 4.72 -28.14 2.40
N VAL A 33 5.75 -27.52 1.84
CA VAL A 33 7.10 -28.07 1.76
C VAL A 33 7.96 -27.40 2.82
N GLY A 34 8.61 -28.16 3.67
CA GLY A 34 9.32 -27.64 4.86
C GLY A 34 8.44 -27.68 6.10
N THR A 35 8.72 -26.82 7.08
CA THR A 35 8.02 -26.80 8.37
C THR A 35 7.61 -25.37 8.74
N ILE A 36 6.33 -25.18 9.02
CA ILE A 36 5.81 -23.93 9.58
C ILE A 36 5.93 -24.06 11.11
N PRO A 37 6.63 -23.11 11.78
CA PRO A 37 6.67 -23.07 13.23
C PRO A 37 5.27 -23.00 13.84
N ALA A 38 5.00 -23.86 14.86
CA ALA A 38 3.68 -23.93 15.49
C ALA A 38 3.31 -22.64 16.25
N GLU A 39 4.31 -21.84 16.61
CA GLU A 39 4.15 -20.54 17.26
C GLU A 39 3.51 -19.48 16.36
N ILE A 40 3.55 -19.67 15.04
CA ILE A 40 2.90 -18.75 14.11
C ILE A 40 1.39 -18.96 14.16
N ASP A 41 0.70 -18.12 14.91
CA ASP A 41 -0.76 -18.11 15.04
C ASP A 41 -1.34 -16.74 14.73
N GLY A 42 -1.99 -16.62 13.58
CA GLY A 42 -2.51 -15.35 13.08
C GLY A 42 -2.93 -15.42 11.61
N ALA A 43 -3.09 -14.27 10.99
CA ALA A 43 -3.44 -14.21 9.58
C ALA A 43 -2.59 -13.16 8.83
N PHE A 44 -2.07 -13.55 7.68
CA PHE A 44 -1.52 -12.65 6.70
C PHE A 44 -2.62 -12.26 5.71
N TYR A 45 -2.95 -10.99 5.67
CA TYR A 45 -3.88 -10.41 4.71
C TYR A 45 -3.11 -9.69 3.62
N ARG A 46 -3.61 -9.78 2.38
CA ARG A 46 -3.09 -9.02 1.24
C ARG A 46 -4.23 -8.60 0.31
N VAL A 47 -4.04 -7.55 -0.47
CA VAL A 47 -5.01 -7.12 -1.47
C VAL A 47 -4.35 -6.89 -2.81
N ALA A 48 -5.06 -7.25 -3.87
CA ALA A 48 -4.65 -7.04 -5.25
C ALA A 48 -5.76 -6.30 -6.02
N ALA A 49 -5.39 -5.56 -7.06
CA ALA A 49 -6.35 -5.08 -8.05
C ALA A 49 -6.66 -6.20 -9.05
N ASP A 50 -7.81 -6.84 -8.94
CA ASP A 50 -8.22 -7.92 -9.84
C ASP A 50 -9.52 -7.55 -10.57
N HIS A 51 -9.40 -7.21 -11.84
CA HIS A 51 -10.54 -6.78 -12.65
C HIS A 51 -11.56 -7.90 -12.85
N GLN A 52 -12.81 -7.67 -12.51
CA GLN A 52 -13.87 -8.65 -12.77
C GLN A 52 -14.28 -8.69 -14.24
N PHE A 53 -14.12 -7.61 -15.00
CA PHE A 53 -14.42 -7.48 -16.42
C PHE A 53 -13.26 -6.82 -17.17
N PRO A 54 -13.13 -7.05 -18.50
CA PRO A 54 -12.22 -6.28 -19.32
C PRO A 54 -12.46 -4.79 -19.17
N PRO A 55 -11.39 -3.96 -19.04
CA PRO A 55 -11.54 -2.52 -18.85
C PRO A 55 -12.17 -1.87 -20.11
N ARG A 56 -12.88 -0.76 -19.93
CA ARG A 56 -13.46 0.02 -21.04
C ARG A 56 -12.42 0.57 -22.02
N PHE A 57 -11.19 0.78 -21.52
CA PHE A 57 -10.07 1.32 -22.29
C PHE A 57 -8.84 0.42 -22.13
N ALA A 58 -8.34 -0.07 -23.26
CA ALA A 58 -7.22 -1.02 -23.28
C ALA A 58 -5.90 -0.46 -22.71
N ASN A 59 -5.74 0.85 -22.70
CA ASN A 59 -4.56 1.55 -22.19
C ASN A 59 -4.76 2.16 -20.79
N ASP A 60 -5.67 1.61 -20.00
CA ASP A 60 -5.85 2.05 -18.61
C ASP A 60 -4.75 1.47 -17.70
N VAL A 61 -4.60 2.07 -16.52
CA VAL A 61 -3.59 1.65 -15.55
C VAL A 61 -3.96 0.31 -14.88
N PRO A 62 -2.98 -0.52 -14.52
CA PRO A 62 -3.23 -1.88 -14.03
C PRO A 62 -3.97 -1.93 -12.68
N PHE A 63 -3.85 -0.87 -11.87
CA PHE A 63 -4.49 -0.80 -10.56
C PHE A 63 -5.89 -0.18 -10.56
N ASN A 64 -6.52 -0.04 -11.74
CA ASN A 64 -7.94 0.35 -11.83
C ASN A 64 -8.89 -0.87 -11.77
N GLY A 65 -8.44 -1.97 -11.17
CA GLY A 65 -9.20 -3.20 -10.93
C GLY A 65 -9.82 -3.26 -9.54
N ASP A 66 -10.80 -4.14 -9.36
CA ASP A 66 -11.50 -4.34 -8.09
C ASP A 66 -10.58 -4.93 -7.02
N GLY A 67 -10.79 -4.57 -5.77
CA GLY A 67 -10.05 -5.14 -4.63
C GLY A 67 -10.38 -6.61 -4.44
N MET A 68 -9.35 -7.46 -4.50
CA MET A 68 -9.41 -8.88 -4.16
C MET A 68 -8.55 -9.09 -2.92
N VAL A 69 -9.18 -9.36 -1.78
CA VAL A 69 -8.50 -9.64 -0.52
C VAL A 69 -8.26 -11.12 -0.39
N SER A 70 -7.04 -11.50 -0.01
CA SER A 70 -6.68 -12.86 0.38
C SER A 70 -6.21 -12.88 1.82
N MET A 71 -6.67 -13.87 2.59
CA MET A 71 -6.27 -14.17 3.95
C MET A 71 -5.58 -15.54 3.98
N PHE A 72 -4.39 -15.58 4.53
CA PHE A 72 -3.69 -16.81 4.86
C PHE A 72 -3.72 -16.97 6.39
N ARG A 73 -4.54 -17.91 6.87
CA ARG A 73 -4.68 -18.20 8.30
C ARG A 73 -3.69 -19.29 8.70
N PHE A 74 -2.74 -18.92 9.54
CA PHE A 74 -1.75 -19.81 10.14
C PHE A 74 -2.24 -20.27 11.50
N HIS A 75 -2.22 -21.57 11.75
CA HIS A 75 -2.59 -22.19 13.03
C HIS A 75 -2.06 -23.62 13.11
N ASP A 76 -1.41 -23.99 14.23
CA ASP A 76 -0.86 -25.31 14.47
C ASP A 76 -0.01 -25.87 13.31
N GLY A 77 0.88 -25.03 12.73
CA GLY A 77 1.74 -25.42 11.62
C GLY A 77 1.02 -25.63 10.29
N ARG A 78 -0.26 -25.26 10.17
CA ARG A 78 -1.09 -25.34 8.97
C ARG A 78 -1.43 -23.97 8.43
N VAL A 79 -1.78 -23.90 7.14
CA VAL A 79 -2.22 -22.67 6.49
C VAL A 79 -3.51 -22.91 5.71
N HIS A 80 -4.47 -22.01 5.90
CA HIS A 80 -5.72 -21.99 5.14
C HIS A 80 -5.80 -20.73 4.31
N LEU A 81 -6.32 -20.81 3.09
CA LEU A 81 -6.57 -19.66 2.21
C LEU A 81 -8.05 -19.32 2.18
N LYS A 82 -8.35 -18.04 2.27
CA LYS A 82 -9.63 -17.47 1.88
C LYS A 82 -9.38 -16.26 0.97
N THR A 83 -10.13 -16.14 -0.13
CA THR A 83 -10.04 -14.99 -1.03
C THR A 83 -11.41 -14.53 -1.48
N ARG A 84 -11.66 -13.19 -1.42
CA ARG A 84 -12.95 -12.56 -1.73
C ARG A 84 -12.76 -11.20 -2.38
N TYR A 85 -13.63 -10.86 -3.31
CA TYR A 85 -13.77 -9.49 -3.77
C TYR A 85 -14.32 -8.57 -2.69
N VAL A 86 -13.80 -7.35 -2.63
CA VAL A 86 -14.41 -6.27 -1.88
C VAL A 86 -15.62 -5.76 -2.67
N GLN A 87 -16.81 -5.94 -2.11
CA GLN A 87 -18.07 -5.59 -2.79
C GLN A 87 -18.40 -4.09 -2.64
N THR A 88 -17.59 -3.24 -3.28
CA THR A 88 -17.84 -1.80 -3.38
C THR A 88 -19.08 -1.50 -4.21
N ASP A 89 -19.59 -0.27 -4.20
CA ASP A 89 -20.73 0.11 -5.04
C ASP A 89 -20.37 -0.02 -6.53
N ARG A 90 -19.13 0.33 -6.91
CA ARG A 90 -18.61 0.10 -8.25
C ARG A 90 -18.66 -1.38 -8.63
N PHE A 91 -18.10 -2.25 -7.78
CA PHE A 91 -18.11 -3.70 -8.01
C PHE A 91 -19.53 -4.24 -8.24
N LYS A 92 -20.49 -3.84 -7.38
CA LYS A 92 -21.89 -4.28 -7.48
C LYS A 92 -22.55 -3.81 -8.78
N ALA A 93 -22.35 -2.53 -9.14
CA ALA A 93 -22.92 -1.96 -10.38
C ALA A 93 -22.39 -2.67 -11.63
N GLU A 94 -21.07 -2.88 -11.72
CA GLU A 94 -20.45 -3.58 -12.86
C GLU A 94 -20.84 -5.05 -12.89
N ARG A 95 -20.97 -5.72 -11.74
CA ARG A 95 -21.44 -7.10 -11.63
C ARG A 95 -22.88 -7.24 -12.14
N ALA A 96 -23.76 -6.33 -11.78
CA ALA A 96 -25.16 -6.30 -12.23
C ALA A 96 -25.25 -6.03 -13.76
N ALA A 97 -24.36 -5.19 -14.28
CA ALA A 97 -24.32 -4.88 -15.70
C ALA A 97 -23.62 -5.95 -16.57
N GLY A 98 -22.87 -6.88 -15.96
CA GLY A 98 -22.07 -7.89 -16.66
C GLY A 98 -20.92 -7.31 -17.49
N ARG A 99 -20.49 -6.08 -17.21
CA ARG A 99 -19.42 -5.37 -17.94
C ARG A 99 -18.85 -4.23 -17.13
N ALA A 100 -17.64 -3.73 -17.51
CA ALA A 100 -17.09 -2.52 -16.95
C ALA A 100 -17.96 -1.30 -17.30
N LEU A 101 -18.28 -0.47 -16.30
CA LEU A 101 -19.03 0.79 -16.43
C LEU A 101 -18.16 2.00 -16.18
N PHE A 102 -17.18 1.88 -15.28
CA PHE A 102 -16.25 2.96 -15.00
C PHE A 102 -15.12 2.99 -16.02
N GLY A 103 -14.74 4.19 -16.43
CA GLY A 103 -13.73 4.42 -17.42
C GLY A 103 -12.31 4.42 -16.86
N ARG A 104 -11.46 5.28 -17.44
CA ARG A 104 -10.04 5.38 -17.06
C ARG A 104 -9.88 5.77 -15.59
N TYR A 105 -8.76 5.40 -15.04
CA TYR A 105 -8.35 5.72 -13.69
C TYR A 105 -8.61 7.18 -13.32
N ARG A 106 -9.42 7.41 -12.30
CA ARG A 106 -9.82 8.73 -11.77
C ARG A 106 -10.37 9.71 -12.82
N ASN A 107 -10.83 9.24 -13.99
CA ASN A 107 -11.37 10.09 -15.04
C ASN A 107 -12.87 9.86 -15.24
N LYS A 108 -13.69 10.60 -14.48
CA LYS A 108 -15.17 10.53 -14.52
C LYS A 108 -15.77 10.84 -15.91
N TRP A 109 -15.05 11.57 -16.78
CA TRP A 109 -15.49 11.92 -18.12
C TRP A 109 -15.51 10.72 -19.09
N THR A 110 -14.92 9.61 -18.67
CA THR A 110 -14.86 8.37 -19.46
C THR A 110 -15.78 7.27 -18.94
N ASP A 111 -16.57 7.57 -17.90
CA ASP A 111 -17.52 6.63 -17.31
C ASP A 111 -18.75 6.43 -18.23
N ASP A 112 -19.42 5.31 -18.04
CA ASP A 112 -20.75 5.10 -18.59
C ASP A 112 -21.74 6.06 -17.92
N PRO A 113 -22.64 6.72 -18.67
CA PRO A 113 -23.61 7.65 -18.10
C PRO A 113 -24.48 7.05 -16.97
N SER A 114 -24.69 5.73 -16.97
CA SER A 114 -25.49 5.04 -15.94
C SER A 114 -24.88 5.08 -14.54
N VAL A 115 -23.58 5.37 -14.42
CA VAL A 115 -22.86 5.45 -13.14
C VAL A 115 -22.42 6.88 -12.79
N ALA A 116 -22.97 7.88 -13.46
CA ALA A 116 -22.64 9.28 -13.21
C ALA A 116 -22.89 9.64 -11.74
N GLY A 117 -21.87 10.18 -11.08
CA GLY A 117 -21.93 10.57 -9.65
C GLY A 117 -21.76 9.43 -8.65
N MET A 118 -21.66 8.19 -9.08
CA MET A 118 -21.35 7.06 -8.16
C MET A 118 -19.89 7.12 -7.67
N ASN A 119 -19.68 6.61 -6.46
CA ASN A 119 -18.35 6.43 -5.90
C ASN A 119 -17.55 5.42 -6.74
N ARG A 120 -16.29 5.75 -7.05
CA ARG A 120 -15.38 4.95 -7.86
C ARG A 120 -14.46 4.05 -7.02
N ASN A 121 -14.74 3.90 -5.71
CA ASN A 121 -13.91 3.13 -4.78
C ASN A 121 -13.66 1.71 -5.29
N LEU A 122 -12.41 1.30 -5.23
CA LEU A 122 -11.96 -0.04 -5.61
C LEU A 122 -11.46 -0.84 -4.41
N ALA A 123 -11.13 -0.17 -3.29
CA ALA A 123 -10.64 -0.80 -2.06
C ALA A 123 -9.53 -1.84 -2.30
N ASN A 124 -8.53 -1.49 -3.12
CA ASN A 124 -7.61 -2.47 -3.70
C ASN A 124 -6.13 -2.25 -3.40
N THR A 125 -5.78 -1.27 -2.55
CA THR A 125 -4.40 -0.86 -2.39
C THR A 125 -3.74 -1.47 -1.15
N ASN A 126 -4.38 -1.41 0.02
CA ASN A 126 -3.85 -1.96 1.26
C ASN A 126 -4.95 -2.52 2.16
N VAL A 127 -4.58 -3.34 3.13
CA VAL A 127 -5.48 -3.89 4.14
C VAL A 127 -4.83 -3.88 5.51
N LEU A 128 -5.59 -3.53 6.54
CA LEU A 128 -5.16 -3.62 7.94
C LEU A 128 -6.36 -3.81 8.87
N ILE A 129 -6.14 -4.42 10.04
CA ILE A 129 -7.17 -4.53 11.08
C ILE A 129 -7.11 -3.32 12.00
N HIS A 130 -8.26 -2.66 12.20
CA HIS A 130 -8.44 -1.65 13.23
C HIS A 130 -9.85 -1.78 13.83
N HIS A 131 -9.99 -1.60 15.14
CA HIS A 131 -11.27 -1.68 15.86
C HIS A 131 -12.10 -2.93 15.52
N GLY A 132 -11.45 -4.09 15.34
CA GLY A 132 -12.14 -5.37 15.10
C GLY A 132 -12.71 -5.56 13.69
N VAL A 133 -12.43 -4.67 12.75
CA VAL A 133 -12.75 -4.82 11.33
C VAL A 133 -11.48 -4.83 10.48
N LEU A 134 -11.50 -5.53 9.35
CA LEU A 134 -10.46 -5.46 8.34
C LEU A 134 -10.82 -4.31 7.39
N LEU A 135 -9.98 -3.29 7.32
CA LEU A 135 -10.16 -2.14 6.45
C LEU A 135 -9.45 -2.41 5.11
N ALA A 136 -10.18 -2.39 4.01
CA ALA A 136 -9.63 -2.36 2.67
C ALA A 136 -9.57 -0.90 2.22
N LEU A 137 -8.37 -0.45 1.90
CA LEU A 137 -8.00 0.95 1.73
C LEU A 137 -7.75 1.30 0.27
N ARG A 138 -8.07 2.55 -0.04
CA ARG A 138 -7.74 3.23 -1.28
C ARG A 138 -7.57 4.73 -1.00
N GLU A 139 -6.81 5.42 -1.85
CA GLU A 139 -6.41 6.81 -1.61
C GLU A 139 -7.51 7.86 -1.84
N ASP A 140 -8.48 7.57 -2.69
CA ASP A 140 -9.48 8.52 -3.20
C ASP A 140 -10.90 8.31 -2.65
N SER A 141 -11.03 7.50 -1.62
CA SER A 141 -12.32 7.08 -1.08
C SER A 141 -12.21 6.76 0.41
N PRO A 142 -13.32 6.68 1.15
CA PRO A 142 -13.31 6.11 2.48
C PRO A 142 -12.88 4.65 2.46
N PRO A 143 -12.33 4.11 3.57
CA PRO A 143 -12.09 2.68 3.72
C PRO A 143 -13.36 1.85 3.52
N VAL A 144 -13.20 0.59 3.13
CA VAL A 144 -14.28 -0.40 3.15
C VAL A 144 -14.00 -1.41 4.25
N ALA A 145 -14.96 -1.61 5.14
CA ALA A 145 -14.85 -2.59 6.22
C ALA A 145 -15.24 -3.98 5.73
N LEU A 146 -14.44 -4.97 6.14
CA LEU A 146 -14.71 -6.40 5.97
C LEU A 146 -14.67 -7.11 7.33
N ASP A 147 -15.36 -8.22 7.42
CA ASP A 147 -15.20 -9.15 8.53
C ASP A 147 -13.82 -9.83 8.43
N PRO A 148 -12.98 -9.78 9.48
CA PRO A 148 -11.62 -10.31 9.42
C PRO A 148 -11.53 -11.83 9.18
N VAL A 149 -12.56 -12.60 9.51
CA VAL A 149 -12.57 -14.07 9.41
C VAL A 149 -13.20 -14.53 8.10
N THR A 150 -14.34 -13.95 7.74
CA THR A 150 -15.11 -14.39 6.57
C THR A 150 -14.76 -13.63 5.30
N LEU A 151 -14.08 -12.47 5.42
CA LEU A 151 -13.85 -11.48 4.38
C LEU A 151 -15.14 -10.92 3.75
N GLN A 152 -16.29 -11.12 4.40
CA GLN A 152 -17.53 -10.50 3.97
C GLN A 152 -17.41 -8.98 4.03
N THR A 153 -17.77 -8.30 2.95
CA THR A 153 -17.82 -6.85 2.91
C THR A 153 -18.98 -6.37 3.79
N LEU A 154 -18.67 -5.49 4.76
CA LEU A 154 -19.62 -4.88 5.67
C LEU A 154 -20.15 -3.53 5.13
N GLY A 155 -19.34 -2.80 4.34
CA GLY A 155 -19.70 -1.54 3.68
C GLY A 155 -18.62 -0.47 3.84
N ASN A 156 -18.90 0.76 3.40
CA ASN A 156 -17.99 1.89 3.60
C ASN A 156 -17.82 2.17 5.10
N TRP A 157 -16.59 2.58 5.49
CA TRP A 157 -16.24 2.81 6.89
C TRP A 157 -15.87 4.26 7.12
N ASP A 158 -16.68 4.97 7.90
CA ASP A 158 -16.52 6.40 8.20
C ASP A 158 -16.11 6.69 9.66
N PHE A 159 -15.59 5.66 10.35
CA PHE A 159 -15.23 5.74 11.77
C PHE A 159 -16.41 6.25 12.64
N HIS A 160 -17.57 5.66 12.45
CA HIS A 160 -18.84 6.02 13.14
C HIS A 160 -19.28 7.47 12.89
N GLY A 161 -19.18 7.94 11.65
CA GLY A 161 -19.57 9.29 11.25
C GLY A 161 -18.56 10.36 11.65
N THR A 162 -17.32 9.99 11.98
CA THR A 162 -16.31 10.96 12.44
C THR A 162 -15.18 11.20 11.44
N LEU A 163 -15.15 10.50 10.29
CA LEU A 163 -14.16 10.74 9.24
C LEU A 163 -14.22 12.20 8.75
N PRO A 164 -13.12 12.95 8.81
CA PRO A 164 -13.15 14.41 8.59
C PRO A 164 -13.22 14.83 7.13
N GLY A 165 -13.13 13.90 6.19
CA GLY A 165 -13.15 14.17 4.76
C GLY A 165 -13.56 12.94 3.93
N PRO A 166 -13.74 13.09 2.62
CA PRO A 166 -14.23 12.02 1.74
C PRO A 166 -13.15 11.01 1.33
N THR A 167 -11.89 11.24 1.67
CA THR A 167 -10.76 10.43 1.25
C THR A 167 -9.95 9.95 2.44
N CYS A 168 -9.34 8.77 2.32
CA CYS A 168 -8.45 8.18 3.30
C CYS A 168 -7.31 7.47 2.58
N SER A 169 -6.06 7.76 2.97
CA SER A 169 -4.88 7.13 2.39
C SER A 169 -4.92 5.60 2.54
N ALA A 170 -4.31 4.91 1.60
CA ALA A 170 -4.05 3.48 1.70
C ALA A 170 -2.92 3.15 2.69
N HIS A 171 -2.08 4.10 3.06
CA HIS A 171 -0.93 3.93 3.94
C HIS A 171 -1.17 4.47 5.35
N CYS A 172 -2.35 4.20 5.91
CA CYS A 172 -2.58 4.43 7.34
C CYS A 172 -1.59 3.61 8.19
N LYS A 173 -1.08 4.22 9.26
CA LYS A 173 -0.15 3.57 10.20
C LYS A 173 -0.89 3.27 11.51
N ILE A 174 -0.56 2.15 12.15
CA ILE A 174 -0.95 1.92 13.53
C ILE A 174 0.22 2.35 14.41
N ASP A 175 -0.02 3.33 15.27
CA ASP A 175 0.97 3.74 16.26
C ASP A 175 1.10 2.64 17.34
N PRO A 176 2.26 1.99 17.46
CA PRO A 176 2.42 0.86 18.38
C PRO A 176 2.37 1.26 19.86
N HIS A 177 2.49 2.56 20.18
CA HIS A 177 2.42 3.05 21.56
C HIS A 177 0.99 3.33 22.02
N THR A 178 0.18 3.89 21.13
CA THR A 178 -1.17 4.35 21.48
C THR A 178 -2.26 3.42 20.95
N GLY A 179 -1.93 2.60 19.95
CA GLY A 179 -2.89 1.81 19.19
C GLY A 179 -3.76 2.66 18.26
N ASN A 180 -3.49 3.97 18.14
CA ASN A 180 -4.22 4.84 17.23
C ASN A 180 -3.92 4.46 15.78
N LEU A 181 -4.94 4.55 14.94
CA LEU A 181 -4.73 4.59 13.50
C LEU A 181 -4.44 6.04 13.12
N VAL A 182 -3.30 6.27 12.50
CA VAL A 182 -2.89 7.56 11.94
C VAL A 182 -3.13 7.53 10.46
N GLY A 183 -3.99 8.42 9.97
CA GLY A 183 -4.41 8.47 8.59
C GLY A 183 -4.42 9.89 8.03
N PHE A 184 -4.56 9.99 6.72
CA PHE A 184 -4.75 11.26 6.03
C PHE A 184 -5.60 11.04 4.77
N GLY A 185 -6.22 12.12 4.29
CA GLY A 185 -6.85 12.16 2.98
C GLY A 185 -6.29 13.33 2.19
N PHE A 186 -5.95 13.13 0.92
CA PHE A 186 -5.51 14.19 0.02
C PHE A 186 -6.51 14.40 -1.11
N GLY A 187 -6.41 15.54 -1.80
CA GLY A 187 -7.50 15.97 -2.68
C GLY A 187 -8.84 16.06 -1.92
N ALA A 188 -8.78 16.34 -0.62
CA ALA A 188 -9.89 16.15 0.31
C ALA A 188 -11.02 17.17 0.14
N LYS A 189 -10.84 18.20 -0.70
CA LYS A 189 -11.90 19.13 -1.12
C LYS A 189 -12.27 19.01 -2.59
N GLY A 190 -11.89 17.91 -3.23
CA GLY A 190 -12.20 17.62 -4.63
C GLY A 190 -10.98 17.33 -5.49
N ASP A 191 -11.25 16.92 -6.74
CA ASP A 191 -10.20 16.60 -7.71
C ASP A 191 -9.20 17.78 -7.85
N PHE A 192 -7.90 17.44 -7.82
CA PHE A 192 -6.79 18.40 -7.94
C PHE A 192 -6.69 19.46 -6.82
N SER A 193 -7.49 19.33 -5.74
CA SER A 193 -7.34 20.18 -4.57
C SER A 193 -6.02 19.88 -3.84
N ARG A 194 -5.32 20.94 -3.43
CA ARG A 194 -4.12 20.85 -2.60
C ARG A 194 -4.43 20.51 -1.13
N ASP A 195 -5.72 20.48 -0.76
CA ASP A 195 -6.13 20.28 0.62
C ASP A 195 -5.91 18.82 1.04
N VAL A 196 -5.25 18.68 2.18
CA VAL A 196 -5.01 17.43 2.90
C VAL A 196 -5.62 17.55 4.28
N VAL A 197 -6.25 16.47 4.73
CA VAL A 197 -6.66 16.32 6.11
C VAL A 197 -5.87 15.18 6.74
N TYR A 198 -5.10 15.47 7.77
CA TYR A 198 -4.51 14.49 8.68
C TYR A 198 -5.48 14.21 9.82
N PHE A 199 -5.57 12.96 10.27
CA PHE A 199 -6.42 12.59 11.40
C PHE A 199 -5.86 11.40 12.18
N GLU A 200 -6.23 11.32 13.46
CA GLU A 200 -5.96 10.17 14.32
C GLU A 200 -7.27 9.55 14.81
N VAL A 201 -7.30 8.22 14.76
CA VAL A 201 -8.45 7.41 15.17
C VAL A 201 -8.03 6.59 16.39
N SER A 202 -8.80 6.70 17.47
CA SER A 202 -8.54 5.93 18.69
C SER A 202 -8.72 4.42 18.46
N PRO A 203 -8.20 3.55 19.33
CA PRO A 203 -8.47 2.10 19.29
C PRO A 203 -9.97 1.75 19.35
N GLN A 204 -10.83 2.69 19.80
CA GLN A 204 -12.28 2.55 19.83
C GLN A 204 -12.96 2.95 18.49
N GLY A 205 -12.16 3.23 17.44
CA GLY A 205 -12.67 3.47 16.10
C GLY A 205 -13.26 4.86 15.85
N ARG A 206 -12.95 5.86 16.70
CA ARG A 206 -13.40 7.24 16.51
C ARG A 206 -12.27 8.19 16.25
N VAL A 207 -12.44 9.12 15.34
CA VAL A 207 -11.49 10.21 15.12
C VAL A 207 -11.41 11.08 16.36
N ILE A 208 -10.21 11.23 16.91
CA ILE A 208 -9.93 12.03 18.11
C ILE A 208 -9.16 13.31 17.80
N HIS A 209 -8.62 13.43 16.60
CA HIS A 209 -7.95 14.63 16.11
C HIS A 209 -8.03 14.72 14.59
N ALA A 210 -8.16 15.95 14.08
CA ALA A 210 -8.03 16.22 12.65
C ALA A 210 -7.42 17.62 12.43
N ALA A 211 -6.52 17.72 11.44
CA ALA A 211 -5.90 18.99 11.05
C ALA A 211 -5.85 19.12 9.52
N TRP A 212 -6.31 20.25 9.01
CA TRP A 212 -6.33 20.58 7.59
C TRP A 212 -5.14 21.46 7.22
N PHE A 213 -4.46 21.10 6.12
CA PHE A 213 -3.38 21.91 5.56
C PHE A 213 -3.38 21.82 4.03
N GLN A 214 -2.52 22.59 3.38
CA GLN A 214 -2.35 22.55 1.92
C GLN A 214 -0.94 22.11 1.56
N MET A 215 -0.84 21.21 0.58
CA MET A 215 0.43 20.87 -0.06
C MET A 215 0.98 22.06 -0.86
N PRO A 216 2.30 22.16 -1.07
CA PRO A 216 2.91 23.18 -1.92
C PRO A 216 2.35 23.21 -3.35
N TYR A 217 2.02 22.03 -3.88
CA TYR A 217 1.33 21.82 -5.15
C TYR A 217 0.46 20.55 -5.05
N PHE A 218 -0.53 20.39 -5.93
CA PHE A 218 -1.28 19.14 -5.99
C PHE A 218 -0.39 18.04 -6.55
N ALA A 219 -0.24 16.96 -5.78
CA ALA A 219 0.48 15.77 -6.13
C ALA A 219 -0.24 14.52 -5.61
N GLU A 220 0.18 13.35 -6.09
CA GLU A 220 -0.11 12.11 -5.41
C GLU A 220 0.57 12.11 -4.04
N GLN A 221 -0.22 12.04 -2.97
CA GLN A 221 0.26 11.90 -1.60
C GLN A 221 0.06 10.45 -1.17
N HIS A 222 1.04 9.58 -1.49
CA HIS A 222 0.86 8.14 -1.41
C HIS A 222 1.01 7.62 0.02
N ASP A 223 2.13 7.90 0.68
CA ASP A 223 2.48 7.37 2.00
C ASP A 223 2.89 8.49 2.96
N CYS A 224 3.04 8.17 4.24
CA CYS A 224 3.52 9.06 5.28
C CYS A 224 4.39 8.30 6.31
N GLY A 225 5.21 9.05 7.04
CA GLY A 225 5.91 8.55 8.22
C GLY A 225 5.28 9.11 9.50
N ILE A 226 5.37 8.36 10.60
CA ILE A 226 4.99 8.82 11.93
C ILE A 226 6.17 8.77 12.88
N THR A 227 6.23 9.73 13.79
CA THR A 227 7.11 9.73 14.96
C THR A 227 6.24 9.91 16.22
N PRO A 228 6.77 9.84 17.43
CA PRO A 228 5.98 10.17 18.62
C PRO A 228 5.32 11.55 18.57
N ASN A 229 6.02 12.56 18.00
CA ASN A 229 5.57 13.94 18.03
C ASN A 229 5.17 14.52 16.67
N TYR A 230 5.46 13.85 15.54
CA TYR A 230 5.22 14.38 14.20
C TYR A 230 4.60 13.34 13.26
N ILE A 231 3.85 13.84 12.28
CA ILE A 231 3.56 13.11 11.04
C ILE A 231 4.33 13.79 9.90
N VAL A 232 4.87 12.98 8.98
CA VAL A 232 5.80 13.43 7.94
C VAL A 232 5.24 13.04 6.57
N PHE A 233 5.14 14.02 5.66
CA PHE A 233 4.53 13.89 4.34
C PHE A 233 5.54 14.15 3.22
N PRO A 234 5.94 13.17 2.41
CA PRO A 234 6.69 13.42 1.18
C PRO A 234 5.72 13.86 0.07
N VAL A 235 5.93 15.05 -0.49
CA VAL A 235 5.18 15.54 -1.66
C VAL A 235 6.08 15.38 -2.90
N VAL A 236 5.74 14.40 -3.71
CA VAL A 236 6.54 13.94 -4.86
C VAL A 236 6.03 14.58 -6.15
N PRO A 237 6.88 14.90 -7.14
CA PRO A 237 6.43 15.56 -8.36
C PRO A 237 5.65 14.65 -9.34
N ILE A 238 4.71 13.87 -8.83
CA ILE A 238 3.63 13.20 -9.58
C ILE A 238 2.41 14.11 -9.52
N ILE A 239 2.31 15.01 -10.47
CA ILE A 239 1.34 16.10 -10.49
C ILE A 239 0.05 15.76 -11.24
N GLY A 240 -1.04 16.46 -10.92
CA GLY A 240 -2.32 16.25 -11.59
C GLY A 240 -2.42 16.94 -12.95
N ALA A 241 -3.13 16.30 -13.89
CA ALA A 241 -3.39 16.82 -15.22
C ALA A 241 -4.38 18.00 -15.25
N GLY A 242 -5.16 18.18 -14.19
CA GLY A 242 -6.30 19.09 -14.18
C GLY A 242 -7.49 18.59 -15.00
N GLU A 243 -8.67 19.17 -14.82
CA GLU A 243 -9.89 18.74 -15.54
C GLU A 243 -9.75 18.83 -17.06
N GLU A 244 -9.15 19.91 -17.56
CA GLU A 244 -8.95 20.08 -18.99
C GLU A 244 -7.98 19.08 -19.60
N GLY A 245 -6.96 18.67 -18.84
CA GLY A 245 -6.06 17.59 -19.25
C GLY A 245 -6.80 16.25 -19.34
N LEU A 246 -7.65 15.94 -18.37
CA LEU A 246 -8.47 14.71 -18.39
C LEU A 246 -9.44 14.67 -19.58
N LYS A 247 -10.11 15.78 -19.88
CA LYS A 247 -11.01 15.90 -21.06
C LYS A 247 -10.26 15.70 -22.36
N LYS A 248 -8.99 16.12 -22.42
CA LYS A 248 -8.09 15.89 -23.58
C LYS A 248 -7.49 14.48 -23.62
N GLY A 249 -7.78 13.63 -22.63
CA GLY A 249 -7.35 12.22 -22.58
C GLY A 249 -5.98 11.98 -21.93
N LEU A 250 -5.43 12.96 -21.22
CA LEU A 250 -4.25 12.75 -20.39
C LEU A 250 -4.57 11.77 -19.23
N THR A 251 -3.54 11.13 -18.68
CA THR A 251 -3.61 10.38 -17.42
C THR A 251 -3.91 11.33 -16.26
N TYR A 252 -4.50 10.81 -15.17
CA TYR A 252 -4.83 11.65 -14.00
C TYR A 252 -3.58 12.29 -13.40
N TYR A 253 -2.49 11.54 -13.33
CA TYR A 253 -1.19 12.00 -12.89
C TYR A 253 -0.16 11.97 -14.01
N GLY A 254 0.90 12.76 -13.83
CA GLY A 254 2.09 12.75 -14.68
C GLY A 254 3.31 13.25 -13.91
N TRP A 255 4.48 12.82 -14.33
CA TRP A 255 5.75 13.23 -13.74
C TRP A 255 6.14 14.64 -14.18
N ASP A 256 6.61 15.47 -13.23
CA ASP A 256 7.19 16.79 -13.52
C ASP A 256 8.70 16.78 -13.15
N PRO A 257 9.62 16.57 -14.10
CA PRO A 257 11.05 16.45 -13.81
C PRO A 257 11.72 17.76 -13.37
N LYS A 258 11.00 18.88 -13.41
CA LYS A 258 11.53 20.21 -13.05
C LYS A 258 11.12 20.65 -11.65
N ARG A 259 10.21 19.93 -11.02
CA ARG A 259 9.65 20.30 -9.72
C ARG A 259 10.44 19.69 -8.59
N GLU A 260 10.69 20.48 -7.55
CA GLU A 260 11.32 20.01 -6.32
C GLU A 260 10.39 19.07 -5.56
N ILE A 261 11.00 18.14 -4.79
CA ILE A 261 10.30 17.37 -3.78
C ILE A 261 10.19 18.18 -2.50
N HIS A 262 9.11 17.99 -1.76
CA HIS A 262 8.91 18.60 -0.46
C HIS A 262 8.70 17.55 0.62
N LEU A 263 9.17 17.82 1.83
CA LEU A 263 8.90 17.04 3.02
C LEU A 263 8.20 17.93 4.05
N GLY A 264 6.92 17.66 4.30
CA GLY A 264 6.13 18.35 5.31
C GLY A 264 6.24 17.65 6.66
N VAL A 265 6.58 18.40 7.72
CA VAL A 265 6.61 17.90 9.10
C VAL A 265 5.56 18.64 9.88
N LEU A 266 4.52 17.94 10.32
CA LEU A 266 3.40 18.48 11.09
C LEU A 266 3.41 17.92 12.51
N PRO A 267 3.32 18.72 13.56
CA PRO A 267 3.15 18.22 14.91
C PRO A 267 1.88 17.37 15.03
N ARG A 268 1.99 16.18 15.62
CA ARG A 268 0.82 15.35 15.95
C ARG A 268 -0.04 16.10 16.97
N PHE A 269 -1.34 16.01 16.84
CA PHE A 269 -2.33 16.79 17.60
C PHE A 269 -2.17 18.32 17.50
N GLY A 270 -1.38 18.81 16.53
CA GLY A 270 -1.21 20.21 16.21
C GLY A 270 -2.21 20.72 15.17
N ARG A 271 -2.16 22.04 14.90
CA ARG A 271 -2.96 22.66 13.83
C ARG A 271 -2.23 22.57 12.48
N GLY A 272 -2.97 22.52 11.39
CA GLY A 272 -2.41 22.39 10.05
C GLY A 272 -1.49 23.54 9.62
N ASP A 273 -1.68 24.75 10.18
CA ASP A 273 -0.80 25.91 9.94
C ASP A 273 0.59 25.78 10.59
N GLN A 274 0.80 24.78 11.43
CA GLN A 274 2.10 24.47 12.06
C GLN A 274 2.98 23.56 11.20
N ILE A 275 2.52 23.11 10.03
CA ILE A 275 3.33 22.31 9.13
C ILE A 275 4.56 23.10 8.66
N ARG A 276 5.72 22.46 8.73
CA ARG A 276 6.96 22.99 8.17
C ARG A 276 7.32 22.21 6.92
N TRP A 277 7.66 22.93 5.86
CA TRP A 277 8.06 22.37 4.59
C TRP A 277 9.57 22.48 4.40
N PHE A 278 10.18 21.36 4.02
CA PHE A 278 11.56 21.26 3.60
C PHE A 278 11.61 20.84 2.13
N THR A 279 12.65 21.23 1.40
CA THR A 279 12.77 20.96 -0.03
C THR A 279 14.08 20.29 -0.37
N ALA A 280 14.06 19.52 -1.46
CA ALA A 280 15.24 18.95 -2.09
C ALA A 280 15.05 18.93 -3.61
N PRO A 281 16.13 18.77 -4.40
CA PRO A 281 16.04 18.62 -5.85
C PRO A 281 15.10 17.50 -6.26
N ASN A 282 14.60 17.58 -7.50
CA ASN A 282 13.72 16.59 -8.10
C ASN A 282 14.20 15.15 -7.89
N GLN A 283 13.36 14.33 -7.34
CA GLN A 283 13.54 12.89 -7.16
C GLN A 283 12.20 12.23 -6.90
N PHE A 284 12.14 10.93 -7.06
CA PHE A 284 10.94 10.12 -6.82
C PHE A 284 11.06 9.34 -5.50
N THR A 285 9.97 9.22 -4.78
CA THR A 285 9.76 8.22 -3.73
C THR A 285 8.30 7.79 -3.73
N SER A 286 8.03 6.57 -3.24
CA SER A 286 6.66 6.06 -3.10
C SER A 286 6.40 5.61 -1.66
N HIS A 287 7.09 4.58 -1.19
CA HIS A 287 6.81 3.96 0.10
C HIS A 287 7.82 4.33 1.17
N VAL A 288 7.33 4.43 2.39
CA VAL A 288 8.07 4.80 3.59
C VAL A 288 8.36 3.56 4.43
N MET A 289 9.61 3.32 4.76
CA MET A 289 9.99 2.26 5.69
C MET A 289 9.68 2.65 7.13
N ASN A 290 10.16 3.82 7.56
CA ASN A 290 9.92 4.34 8.91
C ASN A 290 10.25 5.83 8.99
N ALA A 291 9.79 6.49 10.05
CA ALA A 291 10.28 7.81 10.45
C ALA A 291 10.51 7.82 11.97
N TRP A 292 11.45 8.61 12.43
CA TRP A 292 11.77 8.75 13.85
C TRP A 292 12.45 10.07 14.10
N GLU A 293 12.59 10.44 15.37
CA GLU A 293 13.17 11.72 15.78
C GLU A 293 14.30 11.54 16.78
N ASP A 294 15.29 12.42 16.69
CA ASP A 294 16.37 12.59 17.64
C ASP A 294 16.44 14.08 18.01
N GLY A 295 15.86 14.43 19.14
CA GLY A 295 15.67 15.81 19.56
C GLY A 295 14.83 16.61 18.54
N ARG A 296 15.46 17.56 17.86
CA ARG A 296 14.79 18.39 16.84
C ARG A 296 15.07 17.93 15.40
N ARG A 297 15.78 16.82 15.23
CA ARG A 297 15.96 16.18 13.93
C ARG A 297 14.88 15.15 13.71
N VAL A 298 14.30 15.20 12.52
CA VAL A 298 13.36 14.17 12.04
C VAL A 298 14.06 13.41 10.94
N HIS A 299 14.08 12.09 11.08
CA HIS A 299 14.61 11.14 10.12
C HIS A 299 13.47 10.46 9.42
N PHE A 300 13.60 10.29 8.11
CA PHE A 300 12.57 9.73 7.24
C PHE A 300 13.22 8.77 6.25
N ASP A 301 12.97 7.47 6.43
CA ASP A 301 13.57 6.41 5.63
C ASP A 301 12.59 5.95 4.56
N THR A 302 12.97 6.11 3.31
CA THR A 302 12.12 5.86 2.14
C THR A 302 12.95 5.35 0.96
N CYS A 303 12.29 4.74 -0.02
CA CYS A 303 12.93 4.26 -1.23
C CYS A 303 13.00 5.38 -2.28
N VAL A 304 14.20 5.90 -2.54
CA VAL A 304 14.43 7.06 -3.40
C VAL A 304 15.01 6.65 -4.75
N SER A 305 14.46 7.21 -5.81
CA SER A 305 14.95 7.09 -7.19
C SER A 305 15.20 8.47 -7.80
N PRO A 306 16.29 8.64 -8.57
CA PRO A 306 16.54 9.91 -9.29
C PRO A 306 15.53 10.19 -10.41
N GLY A 307 14.78 9.18 -10.87
CA GLY A 307 13.75 9.30 -11.89
C GLY A 307 12.46 8.63 -11.52
N ASN A 308 11.43 8.86 -12.32
CA ASN A 308 10.09 8.30 -12.14
C ASN A 308 10.09 6.77 -12.22
N LEU A 309 9.46 6.09 -11.24
CA LEU A 309 9.28 4.63 -11.25
C LEU A 309 7.94 4.17 -11.85
N PHE A 310 7.02 5.10 -12.16
CA PHE A 310 5.68 4.77 -12.63
C PHE A 310 5.54 4.89 -14.15
N PRO A 311 5.61 3.78 -14.89
CA PRO A 311 5.51 3.80 -16.35
C PRO A 311 4.14 4.25 -16.87
N PHE A 312 3.12 4.21 -16.02
CA PHE A 312 1.76 4.64 -16.32
C PHE A 312 1.49 6.12 -16.01
N PHE A 313 2.43 6.83 -15.39
CA PHE A 313 2.38 8.28 -15.13
C PHE A 313 3.65 8.96 -15.67
N PRO A 314 3.91 8.87 -16.97
CA PRO A 314 5.06 9.55 -17.57
C PRO A 314 4.90 11.07 -17.51
N GLU A 315 5.92 11.81 -17.90
CA GLU A 315 5.79 13.25 -18.17
C GLU A 315 4.67 13.47 -19.20
N PHE A 316 3.77 14.43 -18.94
CA PHE A 316 2.63 14.67 -19.83
C PHE A 316 3.08 14.89 -21.28
N GLY A 317 2.50 14.12 -22.19
CA GLY A 317 2.79 14.21 -23.63
C GLY A 317 4.10 13.53 -24.07
N LYS A 318 4.81 12.85 -23.16
CA LYS A 318 6.03 12.09 -23.49
C LYS A 318 5.89 10.59 -23.17
N PRO A 319 6.67 9.72 -23.83
CA PRO A 319 6.77 8.33 -23.41
C PRO A 319 7.48 8.23 -22.07
N PHE A 320 7.29 7.11 -21.37
CA PHE A 320 8.02 6.81 -20.15
C PHE A 320 9.51 6.61 -20.43
N ASP A 321 10.37 7.24 -19.61
CA ASP A 321 11.81 7.08 -19.67
C ASP A 321 12.30 6.23 -18.48
N PRO A 322 12.77 5.00 -18.71
CA PRO A 322 13.26 4.11 -17.65
C PRO A 322 14.70 4.40 -17.22
N SER A 323 15.43 5.32 -17.87
CA SER A 323 16.87 5.53 -17.64
C SER A 323 17.23 5.98 -16.23
N GLY A 324 16.29 6.62 -15.53
CA GLY A 324 16.44 7.04 -14.13
C GLY A 324 15.99 6.03 -13.08
N MET A 325 15.60 4.81 -13.47
CA MET A 325 15.08 3.81 -12.53
C MET A 325 16.21 3.14 -11.73
N SER A 326 16.55 3.73 -10.59
CA SER A 326 17.50 3.14 -9.61
C SER A 326 17.04 3.51 -8.21
N VAL A 327 16.24 2.65 -7.60
CA VAL A 327 15.61 2.92 -6.32
C VAL A 327 16.39 2.30 -5.18
N LYS A 328 16.76 3.12 -4.18
CA LYS A 328 17.52 2.68 -3.01
C LYS A 328 16.91 3.23 -1.74
N LEU A 329 16.97 2.44 -0.66
CA LEU A 329 16.59 2.91 0.67
C LEU A 329 17.51 4.07 1.09
N THR A 330 16.91 5.21 1.38
CA THR A 330 17.60 6.46 1.69
C THR A 330 16.98 7.10 2.93
N ARG A 331 17.80 7.57 3.85
CA ARG A 331 17.40 8.40 4.98
C ARG A 331 17.50 9.86 4.64
N TRP A 332 16.37 10.55 4.72
CA TRP A 332 16.32 12.02 4.71
C TRP A 332 16.31 12.51 6.15
N THR A 333 17.12 13.52 6.44
CA THR A 333 17.15 14.18 7.75
C THR A 333 16.84 15.65 7.58
N VAL A 334 15.90 16.15 8.36
CA VAL A 334 15.58 17.57 8.46
C VAL A 334 15.71 18.04 9.90
N ASN A 335 16.13 19.29 10.09
CA ASN A 335 16.31 19.89 11.39
C ASN A 335 15.25 20.96 11.66
N LEU A 336 14.40 20.74 12.65
CA LEU A 336 13.31 21.64 13.00
C LEU A 336 13.78 22.96 13.65
N ASP A 337 15.03 23.08 14.07
CA ASP A 337 15.61 24.32 14.59
C ASP A 337 16.38 25.11 13.52
N SER A 338 16.61 24.51 12.35
CA SER A 338 17.27 25.20 11.24
C SER A 338 16.40 26.31 10.68
N GLY A 339 17.00 27.45 10.37
CA GLY A 339 16.36 28.47 9.52
C GLY A 339 16.35 28.11 8.04
N ASP A 340 17.07 27.08 7.62
CA ASP A 340 17.12 26.58 6.25
C ASP A 340 15.96 25.62 5.97
N ALA A 341 15.35 25.76 4.80
CA ALA A 341 14.29 24.88 4.31
C ALA A 341 14.83 23.65 3.54
N GLY A 342 16.13 23.49 3.38
CA GLY A 342 16.76 22.33 2.76
C GLY A 342 16.80 21.11 3.67
N PHE A 343 17.00 19.92 3.07
CA PHE A 343 17.33 18.73 3.85
C PHE A 343 18.71 18.88 4.47
N GLU A 344 18.85 18.62 5.78
CA GLU A 344 20.15 18.63 6.44
C GLU A 344 21.08 17.54 5.87
N ARG A 345 20.50 16.38 5.53
CA ARG A 345 21.22 15.23 4.98
C ARG A 345 20.30 14.29 4.20
N ALA A 346 20.85 13.68 3.16
CA ALA A 346 20.29 12.51 2.50
C ALA A 346 21.38 11.42 2.45
N THR A 347 21.10 10.25 3.03
CA THR A 347 22.08 9.15 3.15
C THR A 347 21.48 7.88 2.59
N THR A 348 22.10 7.30 1.56
CA THR A 348 21.76 5.95 1.08
C THR A 348 22.15 4.92 2.13
N LEU A 349 21.22 4.07 2.53
CA LEU A 349 21.38 3.11 3.62
C LEU A 349 21.82 1.72 3.11
N THR A 350 21.59 1.43 1.84
CA THR A 350 22.01 0.19 1.20
C THR A 350 22.17 0.39 -0.31
N ASP A 351 23.06 -0.40 -0.93
CA ASP A 351 23.18 -0.47 -2.39
C ASP A 351 22.19 -1.42 -3.04
N PHE A 352 21.40 -2.16 -2.27
CA PHE A 352 20.35 -3.01 -2.79
C PHE A 352 19.28 -2.15 -3.48
N ILE A 353 19.02 -2.46 -4.76
CA ILE A 353 17.96 -1.81 -5.52
C ILE A 353 16.65 -2.46 -5.12
N GLY A 354 15.88 -1.79 -4.27
CA GLY A 354 14.71 -2.36 -3.64
C GLY A 354 13.62 -1.33 -3.37
N GLU A 355 12.38 -1.81 -3.36
CA GLU A 355 11.16 -1.05 -3.10
C GLU A 355 10.23 -1.87 -2.20
N PHE A 356 9.03 -1.36 -1.88
CA PHE A 356 8.11 -1.98 -0.91
C PHE A 356 8.80 -2.25 0.44
N PRO A 357 9.35 -1.19 1.05
CA PRO A 357 10.11 -1.31 2.29
C PRO A 357 9.20 -1.67 3.47
N ARG A 358 9.62 -2.61 4.27
CA ARG A 358 8.93 -3.01 5.50
C ARG A 358 9.92 -3.11 6.65
N ASN A 359 9.48 -2.73 7.82
CA ASN A 359 10.18 -2.97 9.08
C ASN A 359 9.28 -3.77 10.03
N ASP A 360 9.73 -4.00 11.23
CA ASP A 360 8.90 -4.50 12.32
C ASP A 360 7.92 -3.40 12.75
N ASP A 361 6.62 -3.61 12.51
CA ASP A 361 5.57 -2.61 12.77
C ASP A 361 5.54 -2.15 14.26
N ARG A 362 6.09 -2.93 15.19
CA ARG A 362 6.24 -2.56 16.61
C ARG A 362 7.26 -1.44 16.82
N PHE A 363 8.08 -1.16 15.80
CA PHE A 363 9.12 -0.12 15.78
C PHE A 363 8.76 1.07 14.89
N GLN A 364 7.52 1.17 14.43
CA GLN A 364 7.04 2.39 13.75
C GLN A 364 7.16 3.60 14.70
N GLY A 365 7.74 4.67 14.18
CA GLY A 365 7.95 5.90 14.95
C GLY A 365 9.19 5.92 15.83
N LYS A 366 10.00 4.87 15.84
CA LYS A 366 11.22 4.73 16.68
C LYS A 366 12.46 4.50 15.83
N PRO A 367 13.68 4.76 16.34
CA PRO A 367 14.89 4.18 15.80
C PRO A 367 14.75 2.66 15.66
N TYR A 368 15.24 2.11 14.58
CA TYR A 368 15.08 0.69 14.24
C TYR A 368 16.37 0.17 13.58
N ARG A 369 16.52 -1.14 13.56
CA ARG A 369 17.70 -1.84 13.03
C ARG A 369 17.40 -2.60 11.74
N HIS A 370 16.25 -3.27 11.64
CA HIS A 370 15.97 -4.22 10.59
C HIS A 370 14.92 -3.73 9.60
N GLY A 371 15.26 -3.83 8.32
CA GLY A 371 14.33 -3.54 7.22
C GLY A 371 14.38 -4.61 6.14
N TRP A 372 13.24 -4.83 5.46
CA TRP A 372 13.10 -5.78 4.37
C TRP A 372 12.55 -5.08 3.14
N LEU A 373 13.06 -5.47 1.97
CA LEU A 373 12.67 -4.86 0.70
C LEU A 373 12.44 -5.93 -0.37
N LEU A 374 11.48 -5.67 -1.24
CA LEU A 374 11.34 -6.34 -2.52
C LEU A 374 12.44 -5.85 -3.47
N GLY A 375 13.21 -6.76 -4.08
CA GLY A 375 14.16 -6.39 -5.13
C GLY A 375 13.46 -5.80 -6.34
N PHE A 376 13.91 -4.64 -6.78
CA PHE A 376 13.27 -3.84 -7.84
C PHE A 376 14.13 -3.71 -9.10
N SER A 377 15.11 -4.59 -9.27
CA SER A 377 15.94 -4.71 -10.49
C SER A 377 15.68 -6.03 -11.19
N GLY A 378 15.74 -6.03 -12.51
CA GLY A 378 15.56 -7.24 -13.32
C GLY A 378 14.20 -7.91 -13.11
N PRO A 379 14.18 -9.23 -12.84
CA PRO A 379 12.93 -10.01 -12.78
C PRO A 379 12.09 -9.79 -11.51
N ARG A 380 12.48 -8.91 -10.60
CA ARG A 380 11.81 -8.67 -9.30
C ARG A 380 11.59 -9.96 -8.49
N ASN A 381 12.61 -10.80 -8.43
CA ASN A 381 12.55 -12.12 -7.82
C ASN A 381 13.36 -12.24 -6.52
N SER A 382 13.74 -11.12 -5.90
CA SER A 382 14.60 -11.13 -4.71
C SER A 382 13.97 -10.45 -3.51
N LEU A 383 14.40 -10.90 -2.33
CA LEU A 383 14.12 -10.34 -1.01
C LEU A 383 15.44 -9.84 -0.44
N GLY A 384 15.49 -8.58 -0.02
CA GLY A 384 16.61 -7.98 0.70
C GLY A 384 16.27 -7.80 2.17
N HIS A 385 17.22 -8.11 3.07
CA HIS A 385 17.20 -7.76 4.48
C HIS A 385 18.36 -6.81 4.77
N VAL A 386 18.06 -5.64 5.30
CA VAL A 386 19.03 -4.61 5.65
C VAL A 386 19.16 -4.53 7.17
N ASP A 387 20.36 -4.78 7.68
CA ASP A 387 20.74 -4.49 9.07
C ASP A 387 21.41 -3.11 9.11
N LEU A 388 20.68 -2.10 9.54
CA LEU A 388 21.12 -0.71 9.56
C LEU A 388 22.24 -0.45 10.59
N HIS A 389 22.33 -1.29 11.61
CA HIS A 389 23.33 -1.16 12.65
C HIS A 389 24.70 -1.71 12.19
N GLU A 390 24.68 -2.86 11.52
CA GLU A 390 25.88 -3.49 10.95
C GLU A 390 26.24 -2.93 9.56
N GLY A 391 25.34 -2.14 8.92
CA GLY A 391 25.51 -1.67 7.55
C GLY A 391 25.57 -2.82 6.53
N ARG A 392 24.89 -3.94 6.82
CA ARG A 392 24.92 -5.17 6.03
C ARG A 392 23.59 -5.42 5.34
N THR A 393 23.66 -5.94 4.11
CA THR A 393 22.48 -6.39 3.39
C THR A 393 22.62 -7.86 3.02
N GLU A 394 21.64 -8.67 3.41
CA GLU A 394 21.48 -10.05 2.95
C GLU A 394 20.46 -10.09 1.82
N VAL A 395 20.67 -10.99 0.85
CA VAL A 395 19.75 -11.14 -0.28
C VAL A 395 19.46 -12.62 -0.51
N TRP A 396 18.18 -12.91 -0.66
CA TRP A 396 17.71 -14.17 -1.23
C TRP A 396 17.06 -13.92 -2.59
N SER A 397 17.18 -14.87 -3.52
CA SER A 397 16.55 -14.76 -4.84
C SER A 397 15.86 -16.06 -5.22
N ALA A 398 14.61 -15.96 -5.65
CA ALA A 398 13.89 -17.02 -6.34
C ALA A 398 14.42 -17.18 -7.78
N PRO A 399 14.06 -18.25 -8.51
CA PRO A 399 14.29 -18.33 -9.95
C PRO A 399 13.78 -17.08 -10.69
N ALA A 400 14.45 -16.67 -11.76
CA ALA A 400 14.14 -15.44 -12.49
C ALA A 400 12.70 -15.37 -13.04
N THR A 401 12.06 -16.53 -13.21
CA THR A 401 10.66 -16.66 -13.65
C THR A 401 9.66 -16.51 -12.52
N HIS A 402 10.10 -16.37 -11.27
CA HIS A 402 9.27 -16.37 -10.06
C HIS A 402 9.28 -14.99 -9.40
N PRO A 403 8.53 -13.99 -9.90
CA PRO A 403 8.46 -12.68 -9.26
C PRO A 403 7.87 -12.80 -7.85
N VAL A 404 8.53 -12.15 -6.90
CA VAL A 404 8.09 -12.06 -5.51
C VAL A 404 7.30 -10.77 -5.27
N MET A 405 6.60 -10.69 -4.15
CA MET A 405 5.75 -9.57 -3.76
C MET A 405 6.27 -8.93 -2.47
N GLU A 406 5.56 -7.94 -1.95
CA GLU A 406 5.93 -7.27 -0.72
C GLU A 406 6.17 -8.26 0.43
N PRO A 407 7.29 -8.16 1.18
CA PRO A 407 7.50 -8.94 2.39
C PRO A 407 6.63 -8.42 3.55
N CYS A 408 6.25 -9.31 4.47
CA CYS A 408 5.56 -8.92 5.70
C CYS A 408 6.23 -9.58 6.90
N PHE A 409 6.59 -8.80 7.90
CA PHE A 409 7.21 -9.29 9.13
C PHE A 409 6.15 -9.88 10.07
N ILE A 410 6.48 -11.01 10.69
CA ILE A 410 5.71 -11.70 11.72
C ILE A 410 6.57 -11.77 12.97
N PRO A 411 6.25 -11.06 14.05
CA PRO A 411 7.03 -11.15 15.29
C PRO A 411 6.86 -12.54 15.93
N ARG A 412 7.93 -13.05 16.56
CA ARG A 412 7.86 -14.34 17.29
C ARG A 412 6.91 -14.25 18.50
N SER A 413 6.89 -13.10 19.14
CA SER A 413 5.92 -12.71 20.17
C SER A 413 5.83 -11.19 20.24
N GLN A 414 4.86 -10.66 20.97
CA GLN A 414 4.73 -9.20 21.15
C GLN A 414 5.94 -8.57 21.83
N ASP A 415 6.59 -9.31 22.73
CA ASP A 415 7.74 -8.84 23.51
C ASP A 415 9.09 -9.33 22.94
N ALA A 416 9.09 -10.00 21.78
CA ALA A 416 10.32 -10.45 21.14
C ALA A 416 11.21 -9.26 20.76
N PRO A 417 12.54 -9.39 20.78
CA PRO A 417 13.45 -8.37 20.24
C PRO A 417 13.09 -7.99 18.82
N GLU A 418 13.54 -6.80 18.39
CA GLU A 418 13.38 -6.35 17.01
C GLU A 418 14.01 -7.35 16.03
N GLY A 419 13.28 -7.68 14.98
CA GLY A 419 13.72 -8.64 13.95
C GLY A 419 13.66 -10.11 14.37
N ASP A 420 13.36 -10.42 15.62
CA ASP A 420 13.12 -11.81 16.07
C ASP A 420 11.73 -12.25 15.64
N GLY A 421 11.70 -13.04 14.57
CA GLY A 421 10.46 -13.48 13.94
C GLY A 421 10.70 -13.99 12.52
N TRP A 422 9.68 -13.86 11.70
CA TRP A 422 9.66 -14.42 10.35
C TRP A 422 9.26 -13.39 9.32
N ILE A 423 9.66 -13.63 8.09
CA ILE A 423 9.13 -12.93 6.91
C ILE A 423 8.24 -13.89 6.15
N VAL A 424 7.02 -13.47 5.90
CA VAL A 424 6.14 -14.10 4.92
C VAL A 424 6.15 -13.29 3.62
N GLN A 425 6.34 -13.98 2.49
CA GLN A 425 6.40 -13.35 1.17
C GLN A 425 5.72 -14.23 0.12
N ALA A 426 4.74 -13.68 -0.58
CA ALA A 426 4.12 -14.35 -1.71
C ALA A 426 4.96 -14.21 -2.97
N LEU A 427 4.89 -15.21 -3.84
CA LEU A 427 5.46 -15.20 -5.19
C LEU A 427 4.50 -15.88 -6.17
N THR A 428 4.71 -15.65 -7.45
CA THR A 428 4.07 -16.45 -8.50
C THR A 428 5.14 -17.35 -9.14
N ASN A 429 4.94 -18.65 -9.06
CA ASN A 429 5.79 -19.63 -9.74
C ASN A 429 5.49 -19.55 -11.25
N GLY A 430 6.47 -19.06 -12.03
CA GLY A 430 6.30 -18.84 -13.47
C GLY A 430 6.25 -20.13 -14.30
N GLU A 431 6.61 -21.29 -13.72
CA GLU A 431 6.53 -22.58 -14.41
C GLU A 431 5.15 -23.18 -14.27
N THR A 432 4.60 -23.18 -13.06
CA THR A 432 3.27 -23.73 -12.76
C THR A 432 2.14 -22.73 -12.96
N MET A 433 2.46 -21.44 -13.01
CA MET A 433 1.51 -20.33 -13.01
C MET A 433 0.63 -20.30 -11.75
N LEU A 434 1.11 -20.83 -10.63
CA LEU A 434 0.43 -20.86 -9.33
C LEU A 434 1.12 -19.90 -8.35
N THR A 435 0.39 -19.50 -7.32
CA THR A 435 0.96 -18.70 -6.24
C THR A 435 1.58 -19.62 -5.18
N GLU A 436 2.71 -19.21 -4.66
CA GLU A 436 3.35 -19.81 -3.50
C GLU A 436 3.56 -18.75 -2.40
N LEU A 437 3.64 -19.18 -1.15
CA LEU A 437 3.92 -18.34 -0.02
C LEU A 437 5.16 -18.88 0.69
N ASN A 438 6.22 -18.11 0.72
CA ASN A 438 7.47 -18.45 1.39
C ASN A 438 7.51 -17.86 2.80
N LEU A 439 8.03 -18.64 3.73
CA LEU A 439 8.30 -18.25 5.11
C LEU A 439 9.79 -18.34 5.38
N PHE A 440 10.40 -17.25 5.85
CA PHE A 440 11.83 -17.17 6.16
C PHE A 440 12.05 -16.85 7.64
N GLU A 441 13.21 -17.24 8.19
CA GLU A 441 13.73 -16.61 9.39
C GLU A 441 14.11 -15.15 9.06
N ALA A 442 13.57 -14.18 9.78
CA ALA A 442 13.59 -12.78 9.37
C ALA A 442 15.00 -12.19 9.21
N THR A 443 15.93 -12.56 10.08
CA THR A 443 17.32 -12.06 10.09
C THR A 443 18.32 -13.04 9.46
N ASN A 444 17.84 -14.05 8.73
CA ASN A 444 18.69 -15.06 8.09
C ASN A 444 18.07 -15.54 6.77
N ILE A 445 17.61 -14.61 5.96
CA ILE A 445 16.89 -14.90 4.70
C ILE A 445 17.77 -15.59 3.67
N ALA A 446 19.09 -15.40 3.73
CA ALA A 446 20.05 -16.00 2.80
C ALA A 446 20.04 -17.55 2.83
N ARG A 447 19.58 -18.17 3.91
CA ARG A 447 19.38 -19.63 3.99
C ARG A 447 18.25 -20.15 3.11
N GLY A 448 17.39 -19.25 2.61
CA GLY A 448 16.18 -19.62 1.90
C GLY A 448 15.00 -19.86 2.84
N PRO A 449 13.82 -20.20 2.28
CA PRO A 449 12.60 -20.37 3.05
C PRO A 449 12.65 -21.59 3.97
N LEU A 450 12.15 -21.43 5.20
CA LEU A 450 11.87 -22.52 6.14
C LEU A 450 10.72 -23.40 5.64
N ALA A 451 9.76 -22.77 5.01
CA ALA A 451 8.60 -23.42 4.43
C ALA A 451 8.13 -22.70 3.18
N THR A 452 7.58 -23.48 2.24
CA THR A 452 6.86 -22.97 1.06
C THR A 452 5.46 -23.56 1.06
N VAL A 453 4.46 -22.71 1.15
CA VAL A 453 3.04 -23.08 1.04
C VAL A 453 2.63 -23.00 -0.42
N LYS A 454 2.10 -24.10 -0.96
CA LYS A 454 1.68 -24.20 -2.36
C LYS A 454 0.18 -23.98 -2.48
N LEU A 455 -0.22 -23.05 -3.33
CA LEU A 455 -1.62 -22.79 -3.61
C LEU A 455 -2.08 -23.59 -4.83
N PRO A 456 -3.30 -24.14 -4.81
CA PRO A 456 -3.89 -24.78 -5.99
C PRO A 456 -4.41 -23.75 -7.03
N VAL A 457 -4.24 -22.47 -6.77
CA VAL A 457 -4.71 -21.37 -7.61
C VAL A 457 -3.64 -20.29 -7.76
N ARG A 458 -3.70 -19.56 -8.86
CA ARG A 458 -2.96 -18.31 -9.00
C ARG A 458 -3.76 -17.18 -8.36
N LEU A 459 -3.10 -16.36 -7.56
CA LEU A 459 -3.61 -15.07 -7.12
C LEU A 459 -2.89 -13.97 -7.90
N ARG A 460 -3.58 -12.91 -8.24
CA ARG A 460 -2.95 -11.78 -8.91
C ARG A 460 -1.89 -11.14 -8.00
N PRO A 461 -0.77 -10.61 -8.55
CA PRO A 461 0.21 -9.89 -7.76
C PRO A 461 -0.45 -8.82 -6.90
N ALA A 462 -0.18 -8.86 -5.60
CA ALA A 462 -0.73 -7.90 -4.63
C ALA A 462 0.18 -6.67 -4.53
N TYR A 463 -0.42 -5.58 -4.04
CA TYR A 463 0.35 -4.40 -3.69
C TYR A 463 0.83 -4.51 -2.25
N HIS A 464 -0.08 -4.43 -1.27
CA HIS A 464 0.26 -4.43 0.14
C HIS A 464 -0.47 -5.50 0.92
N GLY A 465 0.09 -5.80 2.09
CA GLY A 465 -0.50 -6.71 3.05
C GLY A 465 -0.10 -6.38 4.48
N SER A 466 -0.75 -7.05 5.43
CA SER A 466 -0.44 -6.91 6.84
C SER A 466 -0.61 -8.23 7.58
N TRP A 467 0.15 -8.39 8.65
CA TRP A 467 -0.03 -9.47 9.62
C TRP A 467 -0.99 -9.05 10.73
N ALA A 468 -1.80 -9.98 11.17
CA ALA A 468 -2.60 -9.84 12.39
C ALA A 468 -2.49 -11.11 13.23
N GLU A 469 -2.15 -10.94 14.50
CA GLU A 469 -2.14 -12.04 15.44
C GLU A 469 -3.52 -12.61 15.67
N SER A 470 -3.60 -13.88 16.07
CA SER A 470 -4.84 -14.64 16.29
C SER A 470 -5.84 -13.90 17.20
N ALA A 471 -5.32 -13.20 18.21
CA ALA A 471 -6.16 -12.40 19.12
C ALA A 471 -6.98 -11.29 18.41
N ARG A 472 -6.49 -10.82 17.25
CA ARG A 472 -7.16 -9.81 16.43
C ARG A 472 -7.99 -10.40 15.28
N VAL A 473 -7.79 -11.68 14.93
CA VAL A 473 -8.53 -12.38 13.87
C VAL A 473 -9.82 -12.96 14.46
N LYS A 474 -10.80 -12.08 14.61
CA LYS A 474 -12.12 -12.42 15.20
C LYS A 474 -13.23 -11.92 14.28
N PRO A 475 -14.41 -12.57 14.28
CA PRO A 475 -15.57 -12.03 13.58
C PRO A 475 -15.87 -10.60 14.02
N ALA A 476 -16.20 -9.75 13.07
CA ALA A 476 -16.55 -8.37 13.36
C ALA A 476 -17.77 -8.32 14.30
N ARG A 477 -17.64 -7.60 15.40
CA ARG A 477 -18.75 -7.34 16.29
C ARG A 477 -19.58 -6.18 15.74
N LEU A 478 -20.61 -6.50 14.99
CA LEU A 478 -21.63 -5.51 14.63
C LEU A 478 -22.46 -5.24 15.87
N ASN A 479 -22.58 -3.97 16.29
CA ASN A 479 -23.54 -3.58 17.34
C ASN A 479 -24.95 -3.96 16.88
N ALA A 480 -25.87 -4.18 17.84
CA ALA A 480 -27.28 -4.47 17.56
C ALA A 480 -27.98 -3.37 16.72
N GLU A 481 -27.40 -2.19 16.62
CA GLU A 481 -27.86 -1.07 15.78
C GLU A 481 -27.33 -1.15 14.33
N GLY A 482 -26.54 -2.19 13.98
CA GLY A 482 -25.79 -2.25 12.73
C GLY A 482 -24.76 -1.11 12.65
N VAL A 483 -23.52 -1.41 12.25
CA VAL A 483 -22.62 -0.34 11.85
C VAL A 483 -23.39 0.49 10.84
N LYS A 484 -23.63 1.77 11.09
CA LYS A 484 -24.08 2.70 10.05
C LYS A 484 -22.92 2.81 9.07
N LEU A 485 -22.94 1.91 8.12
CA LEU A 485 -22.07 1.94 6.97
C LEU A 485 -22.64 3.01 6.05
N CYS A 486 -21.85 4.03 5.76
CA CYS A 486 -22.26 5.13 4.86
C CYS A 486 -22.41 4.64 3.42
#